data_cc0a91b1bbf2823cce061d58b043daf4
#
_entry.id   cc0a91b1bbf2823cce061d58b043daf4
#
_cell.length_a   1.000
_cell.length_b   1.000
_cell.length_c   1.000
_cell.angle_alpha   90.00
_cell.angle_beta   90.00
_cell.angle_gamma   90.00
#
_symmetry.space_group_name_H-M   'P 1'
#
loop_
_entity.id
_entity.type
_entity.pdbx_description
1 polymer ?
#
loop_
_entity_poly.entity_id
_entity_poly.type
_entity_poly.pdbx_seq_one_letter_code
_entity_poly.pdbx_strand_id
1 'polypeptide(L)'
;MISVIALIVAAIIPLAFLYSVNWLDFYRTGNIRFIIISGIWGIIAYYIAAQINPALIKNGIVSRDMLVRFVAPIIEETLKGLILIYLVRQVNFKYFVDGAIYGFAAGIGFAIFENFEYVLGHPSTALLLAISRVLSTNLIHATGSALIGISIGLARFDKSPLRRTLYLLGGLGLAYAAHSGFNNMVNDGAALLFAFAAGFAGAGIIAFAVKRGLKEEAGWIKEKLGMDDGVTKNEAAVVHHLDKLDRVLAPLAEKFGDKKASQSEQFLIMQAQLGIQRKMLEKLQDEKMRAAVEAQMADLRKKMDDIRREVGTYCMLYLRNIFPENDSMIQTLIQQRITASAAANKGEAGTGLWNKLGDRTRQQSAPSKSE
;
A
#
# COMPACT_ATOMS: atom_id res chain seq x y z
N MET A 1 -9.07 36.14 -4.57
CA MET A 1 -7.81 35.60 -4.02
C MET A 1 -8.07 34.58 -2.91
N ILE A 2 -8.80 34.93 -1.84
CA ILE A 2 -9.09 34.04 -0.70
C ILE A 2 -9.79 32.75 -1.14
N SER A 3 -10.79 32.82 -2.04
CA SER A 3 -11.50 31.61 -2.52
C SER A 3 -10.58 30.69 -3.32
N VAL A 4 -9.59 31.18 -4.06
CA VAL A 4 -8.60 30.34 -4.77
C VAL A 4 -7.70 29.61 -3.77
N ILE A 5 -7.24 30.31 -2.73
CA ILE A 5 -6.45 29.68 -1.66
C ILE A 5 -7.28 28.61 -0.96
N ALA A 6 -8.56 28.86 -0.68
CA ALA A 6 -9.46 27.89 -0.07
C ALA A 6 -9.65 26.63 -0.93
N LEU A 7 -9.77 26.75 -2.25
CA LEU A 7 -9.86 25.61 -3.17
C LEU A 7 -8.54 24.80 -3.20
N ILE A 8 -7.40 25.50 -3.16
CA ILE A 8 -6.09 24.84 -3.08
C ILE A 8 -5.98 24.04 -1.77
N VAL A 9 -6.35 24.62 -0.63
CA VAL A 9 -6.39 23.96 0.68
C VAL A 9 -7.32 22.75 0.64
N ALA A 10 -8.52 22.90 0.06
CA ALA A 10 -9.54 21.87 -0.06
C ALA A 10 -9.09 20.67 -0.93
N ALA A 11 -8.09 20.84 -1.80
CA ALA A 11 -7.53 19.78 -2.63
C ALA A 11 -6.22 19.21 -2.05
N ILE A 12 -5.25 20.06 -1.70
CA ILE A 12 -3.89 19.62 -1.35
C ILE A 12 -3.87 18.85 -0.02
N ILE A 13 -4.56 19.31 1.01
CA ILE A 13 -4.54 18.65 2.31
C ILE A 13 -5.13 17.24 2.26
N PRO A 14 -6.31 17.00 1.61
CA PRO A 14 -6.82 15.64 1.43
C PRO A 14 -5.87 14.73 0.64
N LEU A 15 -5.23 15.22 -0.40
CA LEU A 15 -4.23 14.47 -1.16
C LEU A 15 -3.00 14.15 -0.31
N ALA A 16 -2.58 15.04 0.58
CA ALA A 16 -1.50 14.76 1.53
C ALA A 16 -1.88 13.66 2.54
N PHE A 17 -3.14 13.62 3.02
CA PHE A 17 -3.63 12.52 3.83
C PHE A 17 -3.63 11.19 3.05
N LEU A 18 -4.09 11.19 1.81
CA LEU A 18 -4.06 10.00 0.95
C LEU A 18 -2.61 9.53 0.73
N TYR A 19 -1.70 10.44 0.46
CA TYR A 19 -0.28 10.13 0.32
C TYR A 19 0.28 9.50 1.61
N SER A 20 -0.06 10.06 2.79
CA SER A 20 0.38 9.54 4.08
C SER A 20 -0.14 8.13 4.37
N VAL A 21 -1.40 7.84 4.02
CA VAL A 21 -1.97 6.49 4.17
C VAL A 21 -1.31 5.51 3.19
N ASN A 22 -1.07 5.92 1.95
CA ASN A 22 -0.37 5.09 0.96
C ASN A 22 1.10 4.85 1.36
N TRP A 23 1.75 5.83 1.99
CA TRP A 23 3.14 5.69 2.48
C TRP A 23 3.28 4.65 3.59
N LEU A 24 2.20 4.32 4.33
CA LEU A 24 2.20 3.23 5.31
C LEU A 24 2.31 1.84 4.67
N ASP A 25 2.05 1.69 3.37
CA ASP A 25 2.21 0.41 2.64
C ASP A 25 3.69 0.13 2.33
N PHE A 26 4.44 -0.34 3.33
CA PHE A 26 5.87 -0.66 3.21
C PHE A 26 6.17 -1.75 2.19
N TYR A 27 5.24 -2.67 1.96
CA TYR A 27 5.42 -3.76 0.99
C TYR A 27 5.07 -3.33 -0.44
N ARG A 28 4.60 -2.08 -0.62
CA ARG A 28 4.15 -1.54 -1.91
C ARG A 28 3.21 -2.51 -2.63
N THR A 29 2.30 -3.10 -1.85
CA THR A 29 1.31 -4.05 -2.38
C THR A 29 0.23 -3.32 -3.15
N GLY A 30 -0.08 -2.09 -2.79
CA GLY A 30 -1.07 -1.24 -3.43
C GLY A 30 -0.69 -0.88 -4.87
N ASN A 31 -1.67 -0.88 -5.75
CA ASN A 31 -1.50 -0.48 -7.14
C ASN A 31 -1.90 0.99 -7.31
N ILE A 32 -0.93 1.85 -7.66
CA ILE A 32 -1.18 3.29 -7.87
C ILE A 32 -2.32 3.57 -8.86
N ARG A 33 -2.48 2.71 -9.89
CA ARG A 33 -3.59 2.85 -10.85
C ARG A 33 -4.93 2.68 -10.16
N PHE A 34 -5.05 1.78 -9.19
CA PHE A 34 -6.28 1.55 -8.45
C PHE A 34 -6.56 2.69 -7.46
N ILE A 35 -5.53 3.30 -6.88
CA ILE A 35 -5.68 4.52 -6.07
C ILE A 35 -6.24 5.66 -6.93
N ILE A 36 -5.67 5.88 -8.12
CA ILE A 36 -6.14 6.91 -9.05
C ILE A 36 -7.58 6.62 -9.52
N ILE A 37 -7.87 5.39 -9.94
CA ILE A 37 -9.22 4.98 -10.37
C ILE A 37 -10.23 5.17 -9.23
N SER A 38 -9.87 4.82 -8.00
CA SER A 38 -10.74 5.01 -6.83
C SER A 38 -11.01 6.49 -6.56
N GLY A 39 -9.98 7.34 -6.62
CA GLY A 39 -10.14 8.79 -6.47
C GLY A 39 -11.04 9.40 -7.55
N ILE A 40 -10.82 9.02 -8.83
CA ILE A 40 -11.68 9.45 -9.95
C ILE A 40 -13.11 8.97 -9.75
N TRP A 41 -13.30 7.71 -9.32
CA TRP A 41 -14.62 7.20 -9.02
C TRP A 41 -15.30 7.98 -7.88
N GLY A 42 -14.56 8.37 -6.85
CA GLY A 42 -15.07 9.24 -5.78
C GLY A 42 -15.65 10.53 -6.32
N ILE A 43 -14.96 11.17 -7.30
CA ILE A 43 -15.45 12.37 -7.99
C ILE A 43 -16.76 12.07 -8.75
N ILE A 44 -16.82 10.96 -9.48
CA ILE A 44 -18.02 10.54 -10.19
C ILE A 44 -19.17 10.29 -9.21
N ALA A 45 -18.90 9.60 -8.10
CA ALA A 45 -19.88 9.34 -7.04
C ALA A 45 -20.45 10.63 -6.45
N TYR A 46 -19.60 11.65 -6.25
CA TYR A 46 -20.05 12.99 -5.84
C TYR A 46 -21.05 13.58 -6.84
N TYR A 47 -20.72 13.61 -8.13
CA TYR A 47 -21.62 14.17 -9.13
C TYR A 47 -22.95 13.40 -9.25
N ILE A 48 -22.94 12.10 -9.08
CA ILE A 48 -24.17 11.29 -9.04
C ILE A 48 -25.02 11.66 -7.80
N ALA A 49 -24.38 11.73 -6.61
CA ALA A 49 -25.06 12.12 -5.38
C ALA A 49 -25.64 13.55 -5.48
N ALA A 50 -24.86 14.48 -6.06
CA ALA A 50 -25.28 15.86 -6.29
C ALA A 50 -26.50 16.02 -7.24
N GLN A 51 -26.82 15.01 -8.03
CA GLN A 51 -28.07 14.96 -8.81
C GLN A 51 -29.21 14.28 -8.03
N ILE A 52 -28.91 13.19 -7.34
CA ILE A 52 -29.92 12.40 -6.62
C ILE A 52 -30.45 13.16 -5.41
N ASN A 53 -29.56 13.71 -4.56
CA ASN A 53 -29.94 14.32 -3.30
C ASN A 53 -30.92 15.50 -3.46
N PRO A 54 -30.69 16.51 -4.34
CA PRO A 54 -31.64 17.57 -4.56
C PRO A 54 -32.96 17.09 -5.21
N ALA A 55 -32.90 16.06 -6.07
CA ALA A 55 -34.09 15.52 -6.71
C ALA A 55 -35.05 14.89 -5.69
N LEU A 56 -34.54 14.23 -4.65
CA LEU A 56 -35.35 13.68 -3.57
C LEU A 56 -36.11 14.76 -2.80
N ILE A 57 -35.49 15.91 -2.54
CA ILE A 57 -36.15 17.06 -1.90
C ILE A 57 -37.18 17.67 -2.86
N LYS A 58 -36.79 17.93 -4.11
CA LYS A 58 -37.66 18.56 -5.12
C LYS A 58 -38.95 17.78 -5.36
N ASN A 59 -38.86 16.44 -5.34
CA ASN A 59 -39.98 15.56 -5.51
C ASN A 59 -40.76 15.27 -4.21
N GLY A 60 -40.45 15.91 -3.09
CA GLY A 60 -41.12 15.76 -1.81
C GLY A 60 -40.95 14.39 -1.16
N ILE A 61 -39.92 13.59 -1.58
CA ILE A 61 -39.69 12.23 -1.06
C ILE A 61 -39.14 12.30 0.36
N VAL A 62 -38.22 13.26 0.61
CA VAL A 62 -37.62 13.45 1.92
C VAL A 62 -37.49 14.94 2.26
N SER A 63 -37.53 15.31 3.53
CA SER A 63 -37.21 16.64 4.00
C SER A 63 -35.70 16.90 3.89
N ARG A 64 -35.28 18.18 3.84
CA ARG A 64 -33.85 18.53 3.82
C ARG A 64 -33.09 18.01 5.05
N ASP A 65 -33.69 18.12 6.22
CA ASP A 65 -33.11 17.63 7.49
C ASP A 65 -32.91 16.12 7.45
N MET A 66 -33.92 15.36 7.06
CA MET A 66 -33.84 13.90 6.91
C MET A 66 -32.82 13.49 5.86
N LEU A 67 -32.74 14.23 4.73
CA LEU A 67 -31.74 13.98 3.70
C LEU A 67 -30.34 14.10 4.24
N VAL A 68 -29.97 15.24 4.82
CA VAL A 68 -28.60 15.54 5.27
C VAL A 68 -28.17 14.59 6.38
N ARG A 69 -29.06 14.29 7.31
CA ARG A 69 -28.72 13.47 8.49
C ARG A 69 -28.63 11.98 8.19
N PHE A 70 -29.48 11.46 7.31
CA PHE A 70 -29.67 10.01 7.20
C PHE A 70 -29.61 9.49 5.76
N VAL A 71 -30.30 10.13 4.80
CA VAL A 71 -30.47 9.55 3.46
C VAL A 71 -29.24 9.77 2.59
N ALA A 72 -28.69 10.99 2.58
CA ALA A 72 -27.48 11.30 1.82
C ALA A 72 -26.30 10.43 2.23
N PRO A 73 -25.98 10.24 3.55
CA PRO A 73 -24.95 9.30 3.95
C PRO A 73 -25.08 7.89 3.37
N ILE A 74 -26.30 7.33 3.30
CA ILE A 74 -26.52 5.99 2.70
C ILE A 74 -26.19 6.01 1.21
N ILE A 75 -26.71 6.99 0.48
CA ILE A 75 -26.48 7.12 -0.96
C ILE A 75 -25.00 7.28 -1.27
N GLU A 76 -24.36 8.19 -0.58
CA GLU A 76 -22.97 8.56 -0.81
C GLU A 76 -21.99 7.43 -0.46
N GLU A 77 -22.15 6.77 0.71
CA GLU A 77 -21.30 5.64 1.08
C GLU A 77 -21.50 4.45 0.14
N THR A 78 -22.75 4.20 -0.29
CA THR A 78 -23.03 3.16 -1.26
C THR A 78 -22.36 3.47 -2.61
N LEU A 79 -22.51 4.68 -3.14
CA LEU A 79 -21.91 5.07 -4.41
C LEU A 79 -20.38 4.97 -4.36
N LYS A 80 -19.75 5.47 -3.30
CA LYS A 80 -18.30 5.38 -3.11
C LYS A 80 -17.83 3.93 -3.04
N GLY A 81 -18.61 3.05 -2.40
CA GLY A 81 -18.31 1.62 -2.25
C GLY A 81 -18.34 0.81 -3.56
N LEU A 82 -19.07 1.25 -4.60
CA LEU A 82 -19.24 0.47 -5.83
C LEU A 82 -17.91 0.14 -6.53
N ILE A 83 -16.97 1.05 -6.56
CA ILE A 83 -15.66 0.80 -7.17
C ILE A 83 -14.91 -0.32 -6.46
N LEU A 84 -15.07 -0.46 -5.15
CA LEU A 84 -14.40 -1.47 -4.35
C LEU A 84 -14.91 -2.87 -4.68
N ILE A 85 -16.21 -3.00 -5.07
CA ILE A 85 -16.78 -4.26 -5.56
C ILE A 85 -16.13 -4.69 -6.88
N TYR A 86 -15.75 -3.74 -7.72
CA TYR A 86 -15.00 -4.02 -8.94
C TYR A 86 -13.54 -4.38 -8.62
N LEU A 87 -12.87 -3.56 -7.80
CA LEU A 87 -11.45 -3.73 -7.52
C LEU A 87 -11.14 -5.01 -6.75
N VAL A 88 -12.02 -5.45 -5.84
CA VAL A 88 -11.82 -6.70 -5.09
C VAL A 88 -11.78 -7.94 -6.01
N ARG A 89 -12.32 -7.86 -7.20
CA ARG A 89 -12.28 -8.94 -8.22
C ARG A 89 -11.00 -8.91 -9.05
N GLN A 90 -10.13 -7.92 -8.85
CA GLN A 90 -8.87 -7.82 -9.57
C GLN A 90 -7.77 -8.61 -8.87
N VAL A 91 -6.85 -9.16 -9.66
CA VAL A 91 -5.71 -9.95 -9.15
C VAL A 91 -4.78 -9.11 -8.27
N ASN A 92 -4.65 -7.83 -8.60
CA ASN A 92 -3.81 -6.89 -7.86
C ASN A 92 -4.42 -6.40 -6.54
N PHE A 93 -5.61 -6.83 -6.18
CA PHE A 93 -6.19 -6.61 -4.85
C PHE A 93 -5.77 -7.77 -3.95
N LYS A 94 -4.81 -7.58 -3.07
CA LYS A 94 -4.14 -8.66 -2.33
C LYS A 94 -4.76 -8.94 -0.97
N TYR A 95 -5.06 -7.86 -0.22
CA TYR A 95 -5.61 -8.01 1.14
C TYR A 95 -6.51 -6.83 1.53
N PHE A 96 -7.03 -6.83 2.76
CA PHE A 96 -7.90 -5.74 3.23
C PHE A 96 -7.16 -4.40 3.36
N VAL A 97 -5.84 -4.41 3.48
CA VAL A 97 -5.00 -3.19 3.46
C VAL A 97 -5.20 -2.44 2.15
N ASP A 98 -5.18 -3.15 1.01
CA ASP A 98 -5.48 -2.56 -0.29
C ASP A 98 -6.89 -1.95 -0.31
N GLY A 99 -7.85 -2.67 0.26
CA GLY A 99 -9.24 -2.18 0.39
C GLY A 99 -9.33 -0.89 1.20
N ALA A 100 -8.57 -0.81 2.30
CA ALA A 100 -8.50 0.41 3.11
C ALA A 100 -7.96 1.59 2.31
N ILE A 101 -6.86 1.41 1.59
CA ILE A 101 -6.19 2.46 0.80
C ILE A 101 -7.09 2.91 -0.38
N TYR A 102 -7.67 1.97 -1.13
CA TYR A 102 -8.54 2.30 -2.27
C TYR A 102 -9.85 2.94 -1.82
N GLY A 103 -10.43 2.45 -0.71
CA GLY A 103 -11.61 3.07 -0.11
C GLY A 103 -11.31 4.49 0.37
N PHE A 104 -10.18 4.69 1.06
CA PHE A 104 -9.75 6.01 1.49
C PHE A 104 -9.59 6.96 0.29
N ALA A 105 -9.01 6.49 -0.81
CA ALA A 105 -8.87 7.27 -2.04
C ALA A 105 -10.22 7.65 -2.65
N ALA A 106 -11.20 6.74 -2.67
CA ALA A 106 -12.57 7.04 -3.16
C ALA A 106 -13.24 8.10 -2.27
N GLY A 107 -13.12 7.99 -0.96
CA GLY A 107 -13.63 8.99 -0.01
C GLY A 107 -12.98 10.36 -0.18
N ILE A 108 -11.67 10.41 -0.37
CA ILE A 108 -10.93 11.66 -0.64
C ILE A 108 -11.38 12.30 -1.96
N GLY A 109 -11.51 11.51 -3.04
CA GLY A 109 -11.97 12.03 -4.32
C GLY A 109 -13.36 12.66 -4.24
N PHE A 110 -14.29 12.01 -3.55
CA PHE A 110 -15.62 12.53 -3.28
C PHE A 110 -15.56 13.84 -2.50
N ALA A 111 -14.87 13.82 -1.38
CA ALA A 111 -14.85 14.94 -0.44
C ALA A 111 -14.18 16.21 -0.98
N ILE A 112 -13.18 16.10 -1.87
CA ILE A 112 -12.56 17.26 -2.52
C ILE A 112 -13.62 18.05 -3.32
N PHE A 113 -14.46 17.38 -4.12
CA PHE A 113 -15.45 18.05 -4.95
C PHE A 113 -16.63 18.57 -4.13
N GLU A 114 -17.02 17.85 -3.11
CA GLU A 114 -18.00 18.38 -2.15
C GLU A 114 -17.47 19.63 -1.43
N ASN A 115 -16.21 19.64 -1.02
CA ASN A 115 -15.57 20.81 -0.43
C ASN A 115 -15.55 22.00 -1.40
N PHE A 116 -15.31 21.77 -2.70
CA PHE A 116 -15.36 22.82 -3.69
C PHE A 116 -16.75 23.45 -3.78
N GLU A 117 -17.82 22.66 -3.76
CA GLU A 117 -19.19 23.16 -3.74
C GLU A 117 -19.42 24.07 -2.53
N TYR A 118 -19.05 23.62 -1.32
CA TYR A 118 -19.21 24.41 -0.09
C TYR A 118 -18.38 25.70 -0.11
N VAL A 119 -17.12 25.65 -0.55
CA VAL A 119 -16.22 26.81 -0.65
C VAL A 119 -16.75 27.86 -1.63
N LEU A 120 -17.24 27.41 -2.79
CA LEU A 120 -17.78 28.29 -3.82
C LEU A 120 -19.15 28.88 -3.43
N GLY A 121 -19.96 28.11 -2.67
CA GLY A 121 -21.25 28.56 -2.15
C GLY A 121 -21.14 29.59 -1.01
N HIS A 122 -19.97 29.69 -0.33
CA HIS A 122 -19.77 30.57 0.82
C HIS A 122 -18.48 31.40 0.71
N PRO A 123 -18.38 32.35 -0.22
CA PRO A 123 -17.14 33.07 -0.50
C PRO A 123 -16.59 33.88 0.68
N SER A 124 -17.46 34.40 1.56
CA SER A 124 -17.08 35.20 2.73
C SER A 124 -16.34 34.38 3.81
N THR A 125 -16.61 33.09 3.93
CA THR A 125 -16.04 32.17 4.93
C THR A 125 -15.23 31.06 4.29
N ALA A 126 -14.92 31.15 2.99
CA ALA A 126 -14.34 30.11 2.15
C ALA A 126 -13.12 29.40 2.78
N LEU A 127 -12.15 30.17 3.29
CA LEU A 127 -10.92 29.61 3.86
C LEU A 127 -11.18 28.87 5.17
N LEU A 128 -11.97 29.44 6.07
CA LEU A 128 -12.34 28.81 7.33
C LEU A 128 -13.10 27.51 7.05
N LEU A 129 -14.05 27.56 6.11
CA LEU A 129 -14.84 26.41 5.72
C LEU A 129 -13.97 25.31 5.08
N ALA A 130 -13.02 25.66 4.21
CA ALA A 130 -12.07 24.71 3.64
C ALA A 130 -11.26 24.01 4.73
N ILE A 131 -10.64 24.77 5.65
CA ILE A 131 -9.83 24.22 6.73
C ILE A 131 -10.67 23.31 7.64
N SER A 132 -11.87 23.75 8.06
CA SER A 132 -12.74 22.97 8.93
C SER A 132 -13.16 21.67 8.26
N ARG A 133 -13.54 21.69 6.98
CA ARG A 133 -13.99 20.50 6.27
C ARG A 133 -12.86 19.51 5.97
N VAL A 134 -11.67 19.97 5.59
CA VAL A 134 -10.56 19.05 5.31
C VAL A 134 -10.05 18.34 6.57
N LEU A 135 -10.17 18.95 7.75
CA LEU A 135 -9.76 18.34 9.03
C LEU A 135 -10.89 17.57 9.71
N SER A 136 -12.10 17.57 9.20
CA SER A 136 -13.25 16.86 9.77
C SER A 136 -14.00 16.03 8.72
N THR A 137 -14.96 16.62 8.00
CA THR A 137 -15.84 15.93 7.04
C THR A 137 -15.07 15.08 6.03
N ASN A 138 -13.97 15.60 5.52
CA ASN A 138 -13.11 14.91 4.56
C ASN A 138 -12.56 13.60 5.11
N LEU A 139 -12.11 13.62 6.36
CA LEU A 139 -11.60 12.43 7.03
C LEU A 139 -12.72 11.44 7.36
N ILE A 140 -13.93 11.90 7.61
CA ILE A 140 -15.12 11.03 7.80
C ILE A 140 -15.47 10.32 6.49
N HIS A 141 -15.53 11.02 5.36
CA HIS A 141 -15.75 10.39 4.05
C HIS A 141 -14.68 9.36 3.72
N ALA A 142 -13.40 9.72 3.93
CA ALA A 142 -12.27 8.82 3.69
C ALA A 142 -12.33 7.59 4.59
N THR A 143 -12.66 7.78 5.88
CA THR A 143 -12.81 6.69 6.87
C THR A 143 -13.95 5.77 6.50
N GLY A 144 -15.14 6.29 6.18
CA GLY A 144 -16.32 5.51 5.81
C GLY A 144 -16.03 4.60 4.62
N SER A 145 -15.48 5.17 3.54
CA SER A 145 -15.14 4.39 2.34
C SER A 145 -14.01 3.39 2.60
N ALA A 146 -13.04 3.70 3.46
CA ALA A 146 -11.98 2.77 3.88
C ALA A 146 -12.53 1.59 4.68
N LEU A 147 -13.50 1.81 5.58
CA LEU A 147 -14.19 0.74 6.33
C LEU A 147 -14.91 -0.23 5.39
N ILE A 148 -15.59 0.29 4.35
CA ILE A 148 -16.19 -0.54 3.31
C ILE A 148 -15.10 -1.37 2.60
N GLY A 149 -13.97 -0.75 2.24
CA GLY A 149 -12.86 -1.42 1.58
C GLY A 149 -12.23 -2.54 2.42
N ILE A 150 -12.00 -2.29 3.71
CA ILE A 150 -11.53 -3.29 4.68
C ILE A 150 -12.50 -4.48 4.71
N SER A 151 -13.78 -4.21 4.82
CA SER A 151 -14.82 -5.23 4.95
C SER A 151 -14.95 -6.09 3.71
N ILE A 152 -14.89 -5.48 2.52
CA ILE A 152 -14.87 -6.20 1.24
C ILE A 152 -13.61 -7.06 1.13
N GLY A 153 -12.44 -6.53 1.53
CA GLY A 153 -11.17 -7.28 1.54
C GLY A 153 -11.20 -8.48 2.47
N LEU A 154 -11.76 -8.35 3.68
CA LEU A 154 -11.95 -9.46 4.61
C LEU A 154 -12.95 -10.50 4.06
N ALA A 155 -14.08 -10.03 3.50
CA ALA A 155 -15.07 -10.91 2.94
C ALA A 155 -14.56 -11.76 1.77
N ARG A 156 -13.64 -11.22 0.94
CA ARG A 156 -13.04 -11.94 -0.19
C ARG A 156 -12.40 -13.27 0.20
N PHE A 157 -11.71 -13.30 1.33
CA PHE A 157 -10.90 -14.43 1.74
C PHE A 157 -11.56 -15.32 2.81
N ASP A 158 -12.77 -14.97 3.24
CA ASP A 158 -13.50 -15.82 4.19
C ASP A 158 -14.27 -16.93 3.48
N LYS A 159 -14.16 -18.15 4.02
CA LYS A 159 -14.85 -19.32 3.48
C LYS A 159 -16.31 -19.41 3.90
N SER A 160 -16.69 -18.77 5.00
CA SER A 160 -18.06 -18.81 5.54
C SER A 160 -18.95 -17.77 4.88
N PRO A 161 -20.04 -18.16 4.20
CA PRO A 161 -20.98 -17.22 3.60
C PRO A 161 -21.57 -16.24 4.63
N LEU A 162 -21.89 -16.74 5.82
CA LEU A 162 -22.41 -15.89 6.92
C LEU A 162 -21.42 -14.81 7.31
N ARG A 163 -20.14 -15.15 7.53
CA ARG A 163 -19.11 -14.14 7.89
C ARG A 163 -18.88 -13.16 6.76
N ARG A 164 -18.89 -13.60 5.49
CA ARG A 164 -18.80 -12.69 4.33
C ARG A 164 -19.93 -11.65 4.34
N THR A 165 -21.16 -12.10 4.56
CA THR A 165 -22.32 -11.19 4.66
C THR A 165 -22.16 -10.23 5.85
N LEU A 166 -21.75 -10.74 7.01
CA LEU A 166 -21.52 -9.90 8.20
C LEU A 166 -20.42 -8.85 7.97
N TYR A 167 -19.32 -9.19 7.29
CA TYR A 167 -18.31 -8.20 6.92
C TYR A 167 -18.89 -7.12 6.02
N LEU A 168 -19.59 -7.49 4.94
CA LEU A 168 -20.14 -6.53 3.97
C LEU A 168 -21.16 -5.60 4.62
N LEU A 169 -22.14 -6.15 5.34
CA LEU A 169 -23.15 -5.35 6.05
C LEU A 169 -22.53 -4.52 7.18
N GLY A 170 -21.58 -5.09 7.91
CA GLY A 170 -20.87 -4.40 8.99
C GLY A 170 -20.06 -3.22 8.48
N GLY A 171 -19.30 -3.38 7.39
CA GLY A 171 -18.55 -2.30 6.78
C GLY A 171 -19.41 -1.15 6.29
N LEU A 172 -20.46 -1.46 5.55
CA LEU A 172 -21.41 -0.45 5.07
C LEU A 172 -22.15 0.21 6.24
N GLY A 173 -22.60 -0.58 7.23
CA GLY A 173 -23.27 -0.07 8.41
C GLY A 173 -22.39 0.85 9.27
N LEU A 174 -21.11 0.51 9.45
CA LEU A 174 -20.15 1.35 10.17
C LEU A 174 -19.84 2.64 9.42
N ALA A 175 -19.66 2.56 8.09
CA ALA A 175 -19.45 3.73 7.26
C ALA A 175 -20.63 4.70 7.33
N TYR A 176 -21.86 4.17 7.18
CA TYR A 176 -23.09 4.92 7.34
C TYR A 176 -23.21 5.53 8.73
N ALA A 177 -22.98 4.74 9.79
CA ALA A 177 -23.12 5.21 11.17
C ALA A 177 -22.10 6.33 11.49
N ALA A 178 -20.86 6.21 11.00
CA ALA A 178 -19.85 7.24 11.17
C ALA A 178 -20.24 8.55 10.45
N HIS A 179 -20.69 8.45 9.21
CA HIS A 179 -21.07 9.61 8.42
C HIS A 179 -22.37 10.26 8.94
N SER A 180 -23.44 9.48 9.15
CA SER A 180 -24.71 9.97 9.66
C SER A 180 -24.56 10.53 11.09
N GLY A 181 -23.82 9.83 11.96
CA GLY A 181 -23.49 10.32 13.29
C GLY A 181 -22.79 11.66 13.28
N PHE A 182 -21.76 11.80 12.44
CA PHE A 182 -21.05 13.08 12.24
C PHE A 182 -21.98 14.19 11.75
N ASN A 183 -22.81 13.93 10.72
CA ASN A 183 -23.74 14.90 10.21
C ASN A 183 -24.79 15.35 11.25
N ASN A 184 -25.32 14.43 12.05
CA ASN A 184 -26.22 14.78 13.15
C ASN A 184 -25.55 15.71 14.16
N MET A 185 -24.33 15.37 14.58
CA MET A 185 -23.61 16.16 15.59
C MET A 185 -23.27 17.56 15.09
N VAL A 186 -22.82 17.70 13.83
CA VAL A 186 -22.48 19.00 13.24
C VAL A 186 -23.75 19.85 13.03
N ASN A 187 -24.86 19.27 12.59
CA ASN A 187 -26.11 19.98 12.40
C ASN A 187 -26.78 20.37 13.74
N ASP A 188 -26.51 19.64 14.81
CA ASP A 188 -26.96 20.00 16.19
C ASP A 188 -26.02 21.03 16.84
N GLY A 189 -25.04 21.58 16.13
CA GLY A 189 -24.17 22.65 16.59
C GLY A 189 -22.97 22.19 17.42
N ALA A 190 -22.50 20.97 17.20
CA ALA A 190 -21.28 20.49 17.86
C ALA A 190 -20.09 21.43 17.61
N ALA A 191 -19.29 21.64 18.65
CA ALA A 191 -18.12 22.50 18.55
C ALA A 191 -17.14 22.01 17.47
N LEU A 192 -16.53 22.93 16.74
CA LEU A 192 -15.57 22.63 15.67
C LEU A 192 -14.44 21.70 16.12
N LEU A 193 -13.98 21.86 17.37
CA LEU A 193 -12.97 21.00 17.98
C LEU A 193 -13.42 19.54 18.03
N PHE A 194 -14.70 19.31 18.32
CA PHE A 194 -15.27 17.96 18.31
C PHE A 194 -15.32 17.35 16.91
N ALA A 195 -15.68 18.16 15.90
CA ALA A 195 -15.67 17.70 14.49
C ALA A 195 -14.26 17.29 14.06
N PHE A 196 -13.22 18.04 14.45
CA PHE A 196 -11.83 17.66 14.22
C PHE A 196 -11.46 16.37 14.94
N ALA A 197 -11.81 16.25 16.23
CA ALA A 197 -11.53 15.05 16.99
C ALA A 197 -12.14 13.79 16.34
N ALA A 198 -13.39 13.89 15.86
CA ALA A 198 -14.08 12.80 15.17
C ALA A 198 -13.36 12.43 13.84
N GLY A 199 -12.97 13.42 13.03
CA GLY A 199 -12.22 13.20 11.79
C GLY A 199 -10.88 12.51 12.02
N PHE A 200 -10.08 13.01 12.95
CA PHE A 200 -8.78 12.41 13.29
C PHE A 200 -8.91 11.04 13.96
N ALA A 201 -9.94 10.82 14.80
CA ALA A 201 -10.22 9.50 15.36
C ALA A 201 -10.51 8.47 14.26
N GLY A 202 -11.34 8.84 13.26
CA GLY A 202 -11.61 8.01 12.08
C GLY A 202 -10.33 7.66 11.32
N ALA A 203 -9.52 8.67 10.97
CA ALA A 203 -8.24 8.46 10.29
C ALA A 203 -7.29 7.59 11.11
N GLY A 204 -7.25 7.77 12.44
CA GLY A 204 -6.48 6.97 13.39
C GLY A 204 -6.90 5.49 13.38
N ILE A 205 -8.20 5.21 13.35
CA ILE A 205 -8.75 3.85 13.23
C ILE A 205 -8.27 3.19 11.93
N ILE A 206 -8.31 3.90 10.80
CA ILE A 206 -7.83 3.37 9.52
C ILE A 206 -6.32 3.13 9.54
N ALA A 207 -5.53 4.07 10.07
CA ALA A 207 -4.08 3.90 10.21
C ALA A 207 -3.73 2.70 11.09
N PHE A 208 -4.47 2.48 12.19
CA PHE A 208 -4.33 1.30 13.04
C PHE A 208 -4.68 0.01 12.30
N ALA A 209 -5.80 -0.01 11.55
CA ALA A 209 -6.20 -1.17 10.76
C ALA A 209 -5.16 -1.53 9.69
N VAL A 210 -4.63 -0.53 8.99
CA VAL A 210 -3.54 -0.71 8.00
C VAL A 210 -2.29 -1.29 8.68
N LYS A 211 -1.83 -0.70 9.79
CA LYS A 211 -0.67 -1.23 10.55
C LYS A 211 -0.88 -2.67 11.01
N ARG A 212 -2.08 -3.01 11.46
CA ARG A 212 -2.43 -4.38 11.85
C ARG A 212 -2.36 -5.33 10.66
N GLY A 213 -2.91 -4.93 9.51
CA GLY A 213 -2.86 -5.71 8.27
C GLY A 213 -1.44 -5.96 7.79
N LEU A 214 -0.60 -4.93 7.82
CA LEU A 214 0.83 -5.05 7.47
C LEU A 214 1.57 -6.02 8.40
N LYS A 215 1.22 -6.06 9.70
CA LYS A 215 1.77 -7.05 10.63
C LYS A 215 1.32 -8.47 10.28
N GLU A 216 0.10 -8.66 9.82
CA GLU A 216 -0.39 -9.96 9.34
C GLU A 216 0.33 -10.37 8.05
N GLU A 217 0.52 -9.44 7.10
CA GLU A 217 1.30 -9.67 5.87
C GLU A 217 2.75 -10.03 6.17
N ALA A 218 3.38 -9.37 7.15
CA ALA A 218 4.72 -9.74 7.63
C ALA A 218 4.76 -11.18 8.15
N GLY A 219 3.72 -11.60 8.87
CA GLY A 219 3.56 -13.00 9.30
C GLY A 219 3.46 -13.97 8.13
N TRP A 220 2.74 -13.61 7.07
CA TRP A 220 2.62 -14.43 5.85
C TRP A 220 3.93 -14.55 5.09
N ILE A 221 4.68 -13.46 4.99
CA ILE A 221 6.02 -13.47 4.38
C ILE A 221 6.91 -14.45 5.15
N LYS A 222 6.91 -14.37 6.49
CA LYS A 222 7.68 -15.29 7.34
C LYS A 222 7.29 -16.75 7.17
N GLU A 223 5.99 -17.03 7.04
CA GLU A 223 5.47 -18.38 6.89
C GLU A 223 5.74 -18.98 5.51
N LYS A 224 5.66 -18.16 4.44
CA LYS A 224 5.57 -18.64 3.07
C LYS A 224 6.80 -18.40 2.21
N LEU A 225 7.68 -17.50 2.61
CA LEU A 225 8.90 -17.23 1.86
C LEU A 225 9.95 -18.30 2.18
N GLY A 226 10.45 -19.02 1.16
CA GLY A 226 11.38 -20.12 1.38
C GLY A 226 12.09 -20.62 0.12
N MET A 227 12.75 -21.75 0.26
CA MET A 227 13.61 -22.37 -0.77
C MET A 227 12.88 -22.64 -2.09
N ASP A 228 11.59 -23.00 -2.03
CA ASP A 228 10.76 -23.25 -3.22
C ASP A 228 10.59 -22.01 -4.11
N ASP A 229 10.82 -20.83 -3.57
CA ASP A 229 10.77 -19.55 -4.29
C ASP A 229 12.17 -19.07 -4.70
N GLY A 230 13.19 -19.88 -4.50
CA GLY A 230 14.59 -19.49 -4.71
C GLY A 230 15.08 -18.46 -3.70
N VAL A 231 14.43 -18.37 -2.52
CA VAL A 231 14.78 -17.43 -1.45
C VAL A 231 15.45 -18.20 -0.32
N THR A 232 16.66 -17.80 0.04
CA THR A 232 17.40 -18.40 1.16
C THR A 232 16.84 -17.93 2.50
N LYS A 233 17.08 -18.68 3.59
CA LYS A 233 16.67 -18.28 4.95
C LYS A 233 17.19 -16.89 5.33
N ASN A 234 18.41 -16.57 4.96
CA ASN A 234 19.03 -15.29 5.26
C ASN A 234 18.39 -14.13 4.45
N GLU A 235 18.03 -14.36 3.19
CA GLU A 235 17.27 -13.37 2.42
C GLU A 235 15.89 -13.14 3.04
N ALA A 236 15.18 -14.19 3.45
CA ALA A 236 13.91 -14.09 4.14
C ALA A 236 14.04 -13.29 5.46
N ALA A 237 15.12 -13.46 6.20
CA ALA A 237 15.39 -12.67 7.41
C ALA A 237 15.52 -11.16 7.14
N VAL A 238 16.14 -10.77 6.03
CA VAL A 238 16.23 -9.36 5.60
C VAL A 238 14.84 -8.81 5.29
N VAL A 239 14.01 -9.58 4.59
CA VAL A 239 12.64 -9.17 4.22
C VAL A 239 11.75 -8.96 5.45
N HIS A 240 12.01 -9.65 6.55
CA HIS A 240 11.26 -9.44 7.80
C HIS A 240 11.51 -8.06 8.44
N HIS A 241 12.59 -7.37 8.07
CA HIS A 241 13.00 -6.09 8.62
C HIS A 241 12.85 -4.93 7.61
N LEU A 242 11.90 -5.05 6.67
CA LEU A 242 11.61 -3.98 5.69
C LEU A 242 11.17 -2.66 6.34
N ASP A 243 10.69 -2.68 7.57
CA ASP A 243 10.45 -1.49 8.39
C ASP A 243 11.73 -0.69 8.73
N LYS A 244 12.90 -1.34 8.59
CA LYS A 244 14.24 -0.77 8.83
C LYS A 244 15.09 -0.76 7.56
N LEU A 245 14.44 -0.71 6.40
CA LEU A 245 15.09 -0.86 5.10
C LEU A 245 16.24 0.13 4.90
N ASP A 246 16.11 1.38 5.36
CA ASP A 246 17.18 2.37 5.30
C ASP A 246 18.46 1.92 5.99
N ARG A 247 18.35 1.22 7.13
CA ARG A 247 19.50 0.68 7.85
C ARG A 247 20.20 -0.46 7.11
N VAL A 248 19.47 -1.14 6.23
CA VAL A 248 19.99 -2.22 5.37
C VAL A 248 20.64 -1.62 4.13
N LEU A 249 19.97 -0.64 3.53
CA LEU A 249 20.38 -0.07 2.24
C LEU A 249 21.51 0.94 2.36
N ALA A 250 21.61 1.70 3.48
CA ALA A 250 22.67 2.70 3.64
C ALA A 250 24.09 2.08 3.57
N PRO A 251 24.42 0.99 4.31
CA PRO A 251 25.72 0.33 4.16
C PRO A 251 25.95 -0.29 2.79
N LEU A 252 24.86 -0.67 2.10
CA LEU A 252 24.91 -1.27 0.77
C LEU A 252 25.19 -0.19 -0.28
N ALA A 253 24.56 0.98 -0.15
CA ALA A 253 24.82 2.14 -1.00
C ALA A 253 26.26 2.63 -0.86
N GLU A 254 26.79 2.69 0.38
CA GLU A 254 28.18 3.08 0.65
C GLU A 254 29.20 2.15 -0.02
N LYS A 255 28.94 0.82 -0.01
CA LYS A 255 29.88 -0.18 -0.53
C LYS A 255 29.74 -0.43 -2.04
N PHE A 256 28.52 -0.41 -2.57
CA PHE A 256 28.22 -0.85 -3.93
C PHE A 256 27.58 0.23 -4.81
N GLY A 257 27.29 1.40 -4.24
CA GLY A 257 26.67 2.54 -4.89
C GLY A 257 25.13 2.51 -4.88
N ASP A 258 24.52 3.69 -5.03
CA ASP A 258 23.07 3.93 -4.90
C ASP A 258 22.23 3.10 -5.88
N LYS A 259 22.73 2.89 -7.11
CA LYS A 259 22.03 2.08 -8.12
C LYS A 259 21.80 0.65 -7.62
N LYS A 260 22.83 -0.01 -7.08
CA LYS A 260 22.73 -1.38 -6.57
C LYS A 260 21.92 -1.45 -5.29
N ALA A 261 21.98 -0.42 -4.44
CA ALA A 261 21.13 -0.31 -3.26
C ALA A 261 19.65 -0.24 -3.65
N SER A 262 19.28 0.62 -4.61
CA SER A 262 17.90 0.72 -5.12
C SER A 262 17.41 -0.57 -5.80
N GLN A 263 18.27 -1.25 -6.56
CA GLN A 263 17.94 -2.56 -7.14
C GLN A 263 17.73 -3.63 -6.07
N SER A 264 18.55 -3.62 -5.00
CA SER A 264 18.39 -4.52 -3.87
C SER A 264 17.11 -4.24 -3.09
N GLU A 265 16.71 -2.97 -2.93
CA GLU A 265 15.42 -2.59 -2.39
C GLU A 265 14.27 -3.22 -3.19
N GLN A 266 14.28 -3.02 -4.51
CA GLN A 266 13.26 -3.59 -5.40
C GLN A 266 13.20 -5.12 -5.29
N PHE A 267 14.35 -5.78 -5.21
CA PHE A 267 14.44 -7.23 -5.01
C PHE A 267 13.77 -7.68 -3.71
N LEU A 268 14.06 -7.01 -2.59
CA LEU A 268 13.46 -7.33 -1.29
C LEU A 268 11.94 -7.11 -1.26
N ILE A 269 11.47 -6.03 -1.89
CA ILE A 269 10.03 -5.76 -2.02
C ILE A 269 9.35 -6.84 -2.87
N MET A 270 9.96 -7.28 -3.98
CA MET A 270 9.42 -8.36 -4.81
C MET A 270 9.36 -9.68 -4.05
N GLN A 271 10.36 -9.99 -3.20
CA GLN A 271 10.31 -11.16 -2.32
C GLN A 271 9.14 -11.08 -1.34
N ALA A 272 8.94 -9.93 -0.69
CA ALA A 272 7.80 -9.73 0.20
C ALA A 272 6.47 -9.95 -0.52
N GLN A 273 6.32 -9.36 -1.71
CA GLN A 273 5.13 -9.52 -2.55
C GLN A 273 4.89 -10.98 -2.94
N LEU A 274 5.95 -11.74 -3.23
CA LEU A 274 5.85 -13.16 -3.54
C LEU A 274 5.32 -13.97 -2.35
N GLY A 275 5.81 -13.71 -1.14
CA GLY A 275 5.32 -14.36 0.08
C GLY A 275 3.84 -14.06 0.35
N ILE A 276 3.41 -12.81 0.16
CA ILE A 276 2.00 -12.38 0.30
C ILE A 276 1.13 -13.07 -0.75
N GLN A 277 1.55 -13.10 -2.02
CA GLN A 277 0.80 -13.77 -3.10
C GLN A 277 0.66 -15.28 -2.86
N ARG A 278 1.69 -15.92 -2.33
CA ARG A 278 1.63 -17.35 -1.98
C ARG A 278 0.59 -17.63 -0.90
N LYS A 279 0.51 -16.79 0.13
CA LYS A 279 -0.54 -16.91 1.16
C LYS A 279 -1.92 -16.60 0.60
N MET A 280 -2.00 -15.64 -0.32
CA MET A 280 -3.25 -15.32 -1.02
C MET A 280 -3.76 -16.53 -1.82
N LEU A 281 -2.90 -17.26 -2.54
CA LEU A 281 -3.27 -18.48 -3.28
C LEU A 281 -3.93 -19.54 -2.40
N GLU A 282 -3.47 -19.72 -1.15
CA GLU A 282 -4.07 -20.68 -0.22
C GLU A 282 -5.50 -20.32 0.20
N LYS A 283 -5.80 -19.02 0.18
CA LYS A 283 -7.11 -18.49 0.57
C LYS A 283 -8.08 -18.35 -0.60
N LEU A 284 -7.60 -18.22 -1.84
CA LEU A 284 -8.43 -18.07 -3.03
C LEU A 284 -9.12 -19.37 -3.41
N GLN A 285 -10.43 -19.27 -3.75
CA GLN A 285 -11.23 -20.39 -4.20
C GLN A 285 -11.47 -20.38 -5.72
N ASP A 286 -11.41 -19.20 -6.35
CA ASP A 286 -11.63 -19.02 -7.78
C ASP A 286 -10.41 -19.47 -8.58
N GLU A 287 -10.57 -20.49 -9.45
CA GLU A 287 -9.47 -21.07 -10.22
C GLU A 287 -8.87 -20.09 -11.23
N LYS A 288 -9.68 -19.25 -11.88
CA LYS A 288 -9.17 -18.25 -12.84
C LYS A 288 -8.29 -17.25 -12.13
N MET A 289 -8.70 -16.83 -10.94
CA MET A 289 -7.93 -15.89 -10.13
C MET A 289 -6.65 -16.54 -9.59
N ARG A 290 -6.71 -17.82 -9.19
CA ARG A 290 -5.52 -18.59 -8.78
C ARG A 290 -4.50 -18.66 -9.91
N ALA A 291 -4.91 -19.06 -11.11
CA ALA A 291 -4.04 -19.12 -12.28
C ALA A 291 -3.41 -17.76 -12.63
N ALA A 292 -4.18 -16.67 -12.49
CA ALA A 292 -3.67 -15.33 -12.72
C ALA A 292 -2.64 -14.88 -11.67
N VAL A 293 -2.83 -15.25 -10.38
CA VAL A 293 -1.84 -14.99 -9.32
C VAL A 293 -0.58 -15.83 -9.56
N GLU A 294 -0.70 -17.09 -9.95
CA GLU A 294 0.44 -17.95 -10.28
C GLU A 294 1.27 -17.38 -11.44
N ALA A 295 0.60 -16.85 -12.48
CA ALA A 295 1.27 -16.16 -13.57
C ALA A 295 2.03 -14.90 -13.10
N GLN A 296 1.43 -14.11 -12.19
CA GLN A 296 2.12 -12.96 -11.59
C GLN A 296 3.32 -13.39 -10.73
N MET A 297 3.21 -14.47 -9.98
CA MET A 297 4.33 -15.01 -9.19
C MET A 297 5.47 -15.47 -10.10
N ALA A 298 5.17 -16.08 -11.25
CA ALA A 298 6.17 -16.47 -12.23
C ALA A 298 6.91 -15.25 -12.81
N ASP A 299 6.18 -14.17 -13.14
CA ASP A 299 6.76 -12.90 -13.60
C ASP A 299 7.64 -12.25 -12.53
N LEU A 300 7.20 -12.25 -11.27
CA LEU A 300 7.99 -11.75 -10.14
C LEU A 300 9.31 -12.53 -9.99
N ARG A 301 9.28 -13.87 -10.06
CA ARG A 301 10.49 -14.69 -9.98
C ARG A 301 11.46 -14.37 -11.11
N LYS A 302 10.96 -14.22 -12.33
CA LYS A 302 11.79 -13.81 -13.48
C LYS A 302 12.46 -12.46 -13.25
N LYS A 303 11.70 -11.45 -12.82
CA LYS A 303 12.24 -10.12 -12.49
C LYS A 303 13.27 -10.16 -11.36
N MET A 304 13.02 -10.98 -10.34
CA MET A 304 13.98 -11.19 -9.25
C MET A 304 15.30 -11.79 -9.75
N ASP A 305 15.24 -12.75 -10.68
CA ASP A 305 16.44 -13.36 -11.27
C ASP A 305 17.20 -12.38 -12.17
N ASP A 306 16.51 -11.51 -12.89
CA ASP A 306 17.12 -10.44 -13.67
C ASP A 306 17.86 -9.45 -12.74
N ILE A 307 17.21 -9.00 -11.67
CA ILE A 307 17.83 -8.11 -10.68
C ILE A 307 19.03 -8.77 -10.01
N ARG A 308 18.95 -10.06 -9.64
CA ARG A 308 20.11 -10.80 -9.08
C ARG A 308 21.31 -10.75 -9.98
N ARG A 309 21.11 -10.90 -11.30
CA ARG A 309 22.19 -10.83 -12.29
C ARG A 309 22.80 -9.43 -12.37
N GLU A 310 21.96 -8.39 -12.39
CA GLU A 310 22.39 -7.00 -12.47
C GLU A 310 23.12 -6.52 -11.20
N VAL A 311 22.59 -6.86 -10.04
CA VAL A 311 23.16 -6.50 -8.73
C VAL A 311 24.52 -7.20 -8.53
N GLY A 312 24.63 -8.44 -8.98
CA GLY A 312 25.84 -9.23 -8.96
C GLY A 312 26.07 -10.01 -7.66
N THR A 313 26.87 -11.07 -7.77
CA THR A 313 27.06 -12.07 -6.72
C THR A 313 27.53 -11.48 -5.38
N TYR A 314 28.48 -10.55 -5.40
CA TYR A 314 29.08 -10.00 -4.17
C TYR A 314 28.10 -9.13 -3.40
N CYS A 315 27.32 -8.30 -4.11
CA CYS A 315 26.30 -7.47 -3.46
C CYS A 315 25.18 -8.35 -2.88
N MET A 316 24.75 -9.40 -3.61
CA MET A 316 23.76 -10.35 -3.10
C MET A 316 24.26 -11.15 -1.90
N LEU A 317 25.53 -11.56 -1.86
CA LEU A 317 26.14 -12.20 -0.69
C LEU A 317 26.19 -11.24 0.49
N TYR A 318 26.53 -9.98 0.28
CA TYR A 318 26.49 -8.98 1.33
C TYR A 318 25.09 -8.80 1.89
N LEU A 319 24.08 -8.67 1.03
CA LEU A 319 22.67 -8.56 1.42
C LEU A 319 22.22 -9.74 2.30
N ARG A 320 22.60 -10.96 1.96
CA ARG A 320 22.29 -12.19 2.72
C ARG A 320 22.93 -12.22 4.10
N ASN A 321 24.03 -11.51 4.30
CA ASN A 321 24.81 -11.53 5.55
C ASN A 321 24.58 -10.30 6.44
N ILE A 322 23.66 -9.40 6.10
CA ILE A 322 23.35 -8.21 6.91
C ILE A 322 22.73 -8.61 8.27
N PHE A 323 21.93 -9.70 8.30
CA PHE A 323 21.36 -10.25 9.53
C PHE A 323 21.77 -11.72 9.68
N PRO A 324 22.95 -12.00 10.19
CA PRO A 324 23.41 -13.39 10.41
C PRO A 324 22.60 -14.03 11.55
N GLU A 325 21.94 -15.14 11.27
CA GLU A 325 21.33 -15.98 12.32
C GLU A 325 22.36 -16.80 13.11
N ASN A 326 23.61 -16.93 12.62
CA ASN A 326 24.69 -17.62 13.31
C ASN A 326 26.06 -17.03 12.94
N ASP A 327 26.83 -16.65 13.94
CA ASP A 327 28.24 -16.27 13.87
C ASP A 327 29.08 -17.47 13.43
N SER A 328 29.37 -17.62 12.14
CA SER A 328 30.30 -18.63 11.67
C SER A 328 31.57 -17.95 11.11
N MET A 329 32.70 -18.59 11.34
CA MET A 329 34.02 -18.18 10.82
C MET A 329 34.03 -17.99 9.31
N ILE A 330 33.15 -18.70 8.58
CA ILE A 330 32.92 -18.59 7.15
C ILE A 330 32.32 -17.22 6.80
N GLN A 331 31.44 -16.66 7.61
CA GLN A 331 30.83 -15.34 7.40
C GLN A 331 31.88 -14.23 7.51
N THR A 332 32.79 -14.34 8.45
CA THR A 332 33.91 -13.38 8.61
C THR A 332 34.84 -13.39 7.39
N LEU A 333 35.15 -14.58 6.87
CA LEU A 333 35.95 -14.75 5.66
C LEU A 333 35.26 -14.22 4.39
N ILE A 334 33.95 -14.44 4.28
CA ILE A 334 33.13 -13.91 3.18
C ILE A 334 33.08 -12.37 3.28
N GLN A 335 32.85 -11.81 4.45
CA GLN A 335 32.85 -10.36 4.67
C GLN A 335 34.21 -9.73 4.34
N GLN A 336 35.31 -10.33 4.75
CA GLN A 336 36.65 -9.86 4.39
C GLN A 336 36.87 -9.87 2.87
N ARG A 337 36.46 -10.92 2.15
CA ARG A 337 36.57 -10.99 0.70
C ARG A 337 35.66 -10.01 -0.04
N ILE A 338 34.44 -9.79 0.46
CA ILE A 338 33.52 -8.78 -0.10
C ILE A 338 34.11 -7.38 0.06
N THR A 339 34.65 -7.06 1.24
CA THR A 339 35.30 -5.76 1.51
C THR A 339 36.53 -5.54 0.63
N ALA A 340 37.36 -6.55 0.44
CA ALA A 340 38.51 -6.51 -0.42
C ALA A 340 38.14 -6.32 -1.93
N SER A 341 37.05 -6.99 -2.37
CA SER A 341 36.54 -6.87 -3.74
C SER A 341 35.90 -5.50 -4.01
N ALA A 342 35.17 -4.94 -3.03
CA ALA A 342 34.57 -3.61 -3.13
C ALA A 342 35.65 -2.49 -3.15
N ALA A 343 36.74 -2.68 -2.42
CA ALA A 343 37.88 -1.79 -2.45
C ALA A 343 38.65 -1.85 -3.80
N ALA A 344 38.76 -3.03 -4.39
CA ALA A 344 39.38 -3.22 -5.72
C ALA A 344 38.55 -2.61 -6.86
N ASN A 345 37.21 -2.56 -6.74
CA ASN A 345 36.33 -1.93 -7.73
C ASN A 345 36.30 -0.39 -7.66
N LYS A 346 36.82 0.22 -6.62
CA LYS A 346 37.02 1.69 -6.55
C LYS A 346 38.30 2.16 -7.29
N GLY A 347 39.17 1.23 -7.69
CA GLY A 347 40.35 1.47 -8.49
C GLY A 347 40.43 0.44 -9.64
N GLU A 348 40.08 0.87 -10.85
CA GLU A 348 40.23 0.18 -12.14
C GLU A 348 39.27 -0.95 -12.48
N ALA A 349 38.61 -0.75 -13.61
CA ALA A 349 37.87 -1.75 -14.33
C ALA A 349 38.80 -2.91 -14.80
N GLY A 350 38.53 -4.13 -14.37
CA GLY A 350 38.74 -5.26 -15.26
C GLY A 350 39.92 -6.21 -15.04
N THR A 351 40.58 -6.30 -13.89
CA THR A 351 41.55 -7.40 -13.63
C THR A 351 41.19 -8.18 -12.37
N GLY A 352 40.03 -8.80 -12.40
CA GLY A 352 39.48 -9.48 -11.24
C GLY A 352 40.02 -10.89 -11.00
N LEU A 353 39.77 -11.38 -9.80
CA LEU A 353 40.12 -12.70 -9.26
C LEU A 353 39.83 -13.87 -10.22
N TRP A 354 38.87 -13.71 -11.10
CA TRP A 354 38.49 -14.71 -12.14
C TRP A 354 39.56 -14.90 -13.21
N ASN A 355 40.31 -13.86 -13.59
CA ASN A 355 41.45 -14.02 -14.50
C ASN A 355 42.59 -14.79 -13.85
N LYS A 356 42.84 -14.53 -12.52
CA LYS A 356 43.87 -15.30 -11.77
C LYS A 356 43.48 -16.76 -11.51
N LEU A 357 42.18 -17.06 -11.35
CA LEU A 357 41.69 -18.42 -11.23
C LEU A 357 41.69 -19.16 -12.59
N GLY A 358 41.37 -18.48 -13.68
CA GLY A 358 41.43 -18.99 -15.03
C GLY A 358 42.88 -19.32 -15.47
N ASP A 359 43.85 -18.50 -15.06
CA ASP A 359 45.26 -18.76 -15.32
C ASP A 359 45.84 -19.93 -14.53
N ARG A 360 45.41 -20.12 -13.27
CA ARG A 360 45.77 -21.28 -12.44
C ARG A 360 45.21 -22.59 -12.98
N THR A 361 43.99 -22.61 -13.50
CA THR A 361 43.38 -23.80 -14.10
C THR A 361 44.04 -24.13 -15.47
N ARG A 362 44.47 -23.14 -16.21
CA ARG A 362 45.22 -23.36 -17.46
C ARG A 362 46.65 -23.88 -17.21
N GLN A 363 47.31 -23.47 -16.11
CA GLN A 363 48.63 -24.00 -15.75
C GLN A 363 48.59 -25.43 -15.20
N GLN A 364 47.46 -25.86 -14.60
CA GLN A 364 47.29 -27.25 -14.14
C GLN A 364 46.89 -28.24 -15.26
N SER A 365 46.39 -27.75 -16.37
CA SER A 365 45.96 -28.56 -17.51
C SER A 365 47.01 -28.65 -18.64
N ALA A 366 48.23 -28.12 -18.47
CA ALA A 366 49.31 -28.29 -19.41
C ALA A 366 49.92 -29.69 -19.24
N PRO A 367 50.01 -30.52 -20.32
CA PRO A 367 50.56 -31.86 -20.21
C PRO A 367 52.06 -31.77 -19.90
N SER A 368 52.49 -32.53 -18.89
CA SER A 368 53.90 -32.74 -18.58
C SER A 368 54.60 -33.32 -19.80
N LYS A 369 55.55 -32.61 -20.35
CA LYS A 369 56.48 -33.18 -21.32
C LYS A 369 57.31 -34.24 -20.57
N SER A 370 57.08 -35.49 -20.93
CA SER A 370 57.96 -36.61 -20.59
C SER A 370 59.21 -36.53 -21.48
N GLU A 371 60.36 -36.42 -20.85
CA GLU A 371 61.58 -36.98 -21.41
C GLU A 371 61.67 -38.45 -21.12
#